data_bce5c96e95896efdfaa70512adec8faa
#
_entry.id   bce5c96e95896efdfaa70512adec8faa
#
_cell.length_a   1.000
_cell.length_b   1.000
_cell.length_c   1.000
_cell.angle_alpha   90.00
_cell.angle_beta   90.00
_cell.angle_gamma   90.00
#
_symmetry.space_group_name_H-M   'P 1'
#
loop_
_entity.id
_entity.type
_entity.pdbx_description
1 polymer ?
#
loop_
_entity_poly.entity_id
_entity_poly.type
_entity_poly.pdbx_seq_one_letter_code
_entity_poly.pdbx_strand_id
1 'polypeptide(L)'
;MFVIVANWYTKEGKQDEVAALAKAMIPHARSEPGCRLFIVNQSVDDPRKFVLYEQFDDRAAFEAHTQTQPFKDIVVGKIVPLLETRVREIHQLV
;
A
#
# COMPACT_ATOMS: atom_id res chain seq x y z
N MET A 1 -10.41 14.96 0.11
CA MET A 1 -9.46 13.89 -0.15
C MET A 1 -9.87 12.61 0.54
N PHE A 2 -9.85 11.53 -0.17
CA PHE A 2 -10.07 10.19 0.34
C PHE A 2 -8.73 9.61 0.78
N VAL A 3 -8.61 9.24 2.07
CA VAL A 3 -7.33 8.86 2.66
C VAL A 3 -7.36 7.40 3.07
N ILE A 4 -6.32 6.66 2.71
CA ILE A 4 -6.12 5.27 3.11
C ILE A 4 -4.87 5.19 4.00
N VAL A 5 -5.02 4.54 5.14
CA VAL A 5 -3.90 4.12 5.97
C VAL A 5 -3.90 2.60 5.99
N ALA A 6 -2.90 2.00 5.38
CA ALA A 6 -2.76 0.55 5.34
C ALA A 6 -1.64 0.13 6.28
N ASN A 7 -1.92 -0.85 7.12
CA ASN A 7 -0.95 -1.42 8.06
C ASN A 7 -0.70 -2.86 7.65
N TRP A 8 0.55 -3.17 7.33
CA TRP A 8 0.99 -4.52 6.97
C TRP A 8 1.96 -5.04 8.02
N TYR A 9 1.79 -6.30 8.42
CA TYR A 9 2.74 -7.01 9.24
C TYR A 9 3.19 -8.25 8.50
N THR A 10 4.49 -8.33 8.20
CA THR A 10 5.01 -9.41 7.35
C THR A 10 5.22 -10.70 8.13
N LYS A 11 5.20 -11.81 7.42
CA LYS A 11 5.68 -13.08 7.92
C LYS A 11 7.17 -12.96 8.26
N GLU A 12 7.63 -13.75 9.22
CA GLU A 12 9.03 -13.72 9.65
C GLU A 12 9.98 -13.96 8.48
N GLY A 13 11.01 -13.09 8.38
CA GLY A 13 12.03 -13.18 7.33
C GLY A 13 11.61 -12.64 5.96
N LYS A 14 10.39 -12.08 5.83
CA LYS A 14 9.86 -11.60 4.54
C LYS A 14 9.89 -10.08 4.39
N GLN A 15 10.37 -9.35 5.37
CA GLN A 15 10.33 -7.88 5.35
C GLN A 15 11.12 -7.27 4.19
N ASP A 16 12.27 -7.83 3.83
CA ASP A 16 13.08 -7.27 2.76
C ASP A 16 12.41 -7.46 1.40
N GLU A 17 11.79 -8.62 1.18
CA GLU A 17 11.03 -8.90 -0.04
C GLU A 17 9.82 -7.98 -0.14
N VAL A 18 9.09 -7.79 0.95
CA VAL A 18 7.93 -6.86 0.98
C VAL A 18 8.38 -5.44 0.71
N ALA A 19 9.49 -5.00 1.30
CA ALA A 19 10.04 -3.66 1.06
C ALA A 19 10.35 -3.44 -0.43
N ALA A 20 10.98 -4.42 -1.07
CA ALA A 20 11.32 -4.33 -2.50
C ALA A 20 10.07 -4.30 -3.39
N LEU A 21 9.07 -5.13 -3.08
CA LEU A 21 7.81 -5.18 -3.82
C LEU A 21 7.00 -3.88 -3.64
N ALA A 22 6.95 -3.36 -2.41
CA ALA A 22 6.28 -2.09 -2.14
C ALA A 22 6.94 -0.94 -2.89
N LYS A 23 8.28 -0.92 -2.92
CA LYS A 23 9.04 0.09 -3.67
C LYS A 23 8.73 0.02 -5.16
N ALA A 24 8.58 -1.19 -5.71
CA ALA A 24 8.21 -1.38 -7.11
C ALA A 24 6.80 -0.87 -7.40
N MET A 25 5.89 -0.92 -6.43
CA MET A 25 4.51 -0.44 -6.59
C MET A 25 4.42 1.10 -6.63
N ILE A 26 5.33 1.80 -5.97
CA ILE A 26 5.24 3.27 -5.82
C ILE A 26 5.07 4.01 -7.14
N PRO A 27 5.92 3.82 -8.19
CA PRO A 27 5.74 4.56 -9.43
C PRO A 27 4.43 4.23 -10.14
N HIS A 28 3.95 3.00 -10.03
CA HIS A 28 2.66 2.62 -10.60
C HIS A 28 1.51 3.38 -9.94
N ALA A 29 1.47 3.40 -8.61
CA ALA A 29 0.44 4.12 -7.87
C ALA A 29 0.47 5.61 -8.17
N ARG A 30 1.67 6.21 -8.18
CA ARG A 30 1.84 7.65 -8.43
C ARG A 30 1.47 8.05 -9.85
N SER A 31 1.46 7.13 -10.80
CA SER A 31 1.07 7.41 -12.18
C SER A 31 -0.46 7.45 -12.37
N GLU A 32 -1.22 7.00 -11.39
CA GLU A 32 -2.68 6.98 -11.48
C GLU A 32 -3.25 8.40 -11.40
N PRO A 33 -4.18 8.78 -12.29
CA PRO A 33 -4.67 10.17 -12.35
C PRO A 33 -5.29 10.68 -11.05
N GLY A 34 -5.96 9.81 -10.31
CA GLY A 34 -6.64 10.18 -9.05
C GLY A 34 -5.78 10.01 -7.80
N CYS A 35 -4.56 9.50 -7.91
CA CYS A 35 -3.66 9.34 -6.77
C CYS A 35 -2.88 10.63 -6.53
N ARG A 36 -3.03 11.22 -5.35
CA ARG A 36 -2.36 12.48 -4.97
C ARG A 36 -1.13 12.26 -4.12
N LEU A 37 -1.12 11.20 -3.32
CA LEU A 37 -0.01 10.88 -2.46
C LEU A 37 0.03 9.37 -2.25
N PHE A 38 1.21 8.80 -2.31
CA PHE A 38 1.42 7.38 -2.03
C PHE A 38 2.79 7.21 -1.39
N ILE A 39 2.79 6.96 -0.07
CA ILE A 39 4.01 6.88 0.74
C ILE A 39 4.01 5.54 1.47
N VAL A 40 5.12 4.83 1.38
CA VAL A 40 5.33 3.58 2.08
C VAL A 40 6.38 3.81 3.17
N ASN A 41 6.04 3.44 4.40
CA ASN A 41 6.92 3.56 5.57
C ASN A 41 7.20 2.18 6.13
N GLN A 42 8.42 1.97 6.60
CA GLN A 42 8.80 0.79 7.36
C GLN A 42 9.21 1.23 8.78
N SER A 43 8.70 0.54 9.80
CA SER A 43 9.03 0.85 11.18
C SER A 43 10.52 0.63 11.44
N VAL A 44 11.16 1.58 12.14
CA VAL A 44 12.57 1.42 12.53
C VAL A 44 12.72 0.49 13.74
N ASP A 45 11.68 0.38 14.58
CA ASP A 45 11.70 -0.47 15.76
C ASP A 45 11.27 -1.90 15.46
N ASP A 46 10.40 -2.08 14.47
CA ASP A 46 9.93 -3.39 14.04
C ASP A 46 9.93 -3.47 12.52
N PRO A 47 11.01 -3.99 11.90
CA PRO A 47 11.16 -4.02 10.44
C PRO A 47 10.08 -4.82 9.70
N ARG A 48 9.32 -5.65 10.41
CA ARG A 48 8.21 -6.41 9.82
C ARG A 48 6.95 -5.57 9.66
N LYS A 49 6.93 -4.36 10.23
CA LYS A 49 5.76 -3.48 10.17
C LYS A 49 5.93 -2.41 9.10
N PHE A 50 4.93 -2.32 8.22
CA PHE A 50 4.85 -1.30 7.18
C PHE A 50 3.56 -0.50 7.34
N VAL A 51 3.65 0.80 7.11
CA VAL A 51 2.50 1.70 7.10
C VAL A 51 2.49 2.45 5.78
N LEU A 52 1.39 2.32 5.04
CA LEU A 52 1.17 3.05 3.80
C LEU A 52 0.21 4.20 4.08
N TYR A 53 0.58 5.38 3.62
CA TYR A 53 -0.29 6.56 3.67
C TYR A 53 -0.59 7.01 2.25
N GLU A 54 -1.88 7.01 1.90
CA GLU A 54 -2.32 7.23 0.52
C GLU A 54 -3.45 8.26 0.49
N GLN A 55 -3.38 9.18 -0.49
CA GLN A 55 -4.45 10.15 -0.74
C GLN A 55 -4.93 10.01 -2.17
N PHE A 56 -6.25 9.92 -2.33
CA PHE A 56 -6.93 9.87 -3.62
C PHE A 56 -7.94 11.01 -3.69
N ASP A 57 -8.31 11.42 -4.92
CA ASP A 57 -9.29 12.48 -5.11
C ASP A 57 -10.63 12.16 -4.44
N ASP A 58 -11.08 10.90 -4.55
CA ASP A 58 -12.35 10.41 -4.02
C ASP A 58 -12.31 8.88 -3.90
N ARG A 59 -13.42 8.30 -3.44
CA ARG A 59 -13.56 6.84 -3.31
C ARG A 59 -13.41 6.14 -4.66
N ALA A 60 -13.95 6.72 -5.73
CA ALA A 60 -13.87 6.11 -7.05
C ALA A 60 -12.42 5.99 -7.53
N ALA A 61 -11.59 6.99 -7.25
CA ALA A 61 -10.16 6.95 -7.59
C ALA A 61 -9.43 5.86 -6.82
N PHE A 62 -9.76 5.66 -5.54
CA PHE A 62 -9.22 4.56 -4.75
C PHE A 62 -9.68 3.20 -5.30
N GLU A 63 -10.96 3.06 -5.60
CA GLU A 63 -11.48 1.82 -6.18
C GLU A 63 -10.80 1.49 -7.51
N ALA A 64 -10.58 2.50 -8.36
CA ALA A 64 -9.83 2.34 -9.60
C ALA A 64 -8.40 1.84 -9.34
N HIS A 65 -7.74 2.38 -8.30
CA HIS A 65 -6.41 1.94 -7.87
C HIS A 65 -6.38 0.42 -7.59
N THR A 66 -7.38 -0.09 -6.89
CA THR A 66 -7.45 -1.52 -6.55
C THR A 66 -7.75 -2.42 -7.77
N GLN A 67 -8.15 -1.85 -8.88
CA GLN A 67 -8.46 -2.59 -10.11
C GLN A 67 -7.34 -2.54 -11.14
N THR A 68 -6.27 -1.80 -10.88
CA THR A 68 -5.12 -1.74 -11.80
C THR A 68 -4.38 -3.08 -11.84
N GLN A 69 -3.75 -3.35 -12.98
CA GLN A 69 -2.98 -4.58 -13.12
C GLN A 69 -1.78 -4.62 -12.14
N PRO A 70 -1.02 -3.52 -11.95
CA PRO A 70 0.05 -3.52 -10.94
C PRO A 70 -0.44 -3.83 -9.53
N PHE A 71 -1.60 -3.31 -9.12
CA PHE A 71 -2.16 -3.63 -7.81
C PHE A 71 -2.45 -5.13 -7.70
N LYS A 72 -3.10 -5.71 -8.70
CA LYS A 72 -3.43 -7.13 -8.70
C LYS A 72 -2.19 -8.02 -8.72
N ASP A 73 -1.20 -7.66 -9.52
CA ASP A 73 0.00 -8.49 -9.68
C ASP A 73 0.96 -8.33 -8.50
N ILE A 74 1.22 -7.10 -8.06
CA ILE A 74 2.23 -6.82 -7.03
C ILE A 74 1.64 -6.92 -5.64
N VAL A 75 0.55 -6.19 -5.37
CA VAL A 75 -0.01 -6.16 -4.01
C VAL A 75 -0.72 -7.47 -3.69
N VAL A 76 -1.74 -7.81 -4.47
CA VAL A 76 -2.55 -9.02 -4.19
C VAL A 76 -1.77 -10.28 -4.46
N GLY A 77 -1.06 -10.34 -5.58
CA GLY A 77 -0.39 -11.55 -6.03
C GLY A 77 0.91 -11.87 -5.32
N LYS A 78 1.67 -10.86 -4.89
CA LYS A 78 3.01 -11.07 -4.33
C LYS A 78 3.18 -10.59 -2.91
N ILE A 79 2.62 -9.43 -2.53
CA ILE A 79 2.79 -8.90 -1.18
C ILE A 79 1.88 -9.60 -0.18
N VAL A 80 0.59 -9.68 -0.46
CA VAL A 80 -0.39 -10.25 0.47
C VAL A 80 0.00 -11.65 0.95
N PRO A 81 0.49 -12.57 0.11
CA PRO A 81 0.93 -13.88 0.58
C PRO A 81 2.08 -13.85 1.59
N LEU A 82 2.82 -12.74 1.66
CA LEU A 82 3.96 -12.57 2.57
C LEU A 82 3.56 -11.88 3.88
N LEU A 83 2.29 -11.54 4.06
CA LEU A 83 1.80 -10.82 5.25
C LEU A 83 1.12 -11.78 6.22
N GLU A 84 1.37 -11.57 7.53
CA GLU A 84 0.58 -12.19 8.60
C GLU A 84 -0.73 -11.46 8.77
N THR A 85 -0.68 -10.11 8.82
CA THR A 85 -1.87 -9.28 8.98
C THR A 85 -1.86 -8.13 8.02
N ARG A 86 -3.04 -7.65 7.70
CA ARG A 86 -3.28 -6.54 6.80
C ARG A 86 -4.54 -5.83 7.26
N VAL A 87 -4.39 -4.56 7.68
CA VAL A 87 -5.50 -3.73 8.13
C VAL A 87 -5.52 -2.45 7.31
N ARG A 88 -6.66 -2.17 6.69
CA ARG A 88 -6.88 -0.95 5.94
C ARG A 88 -7.86 -0.07 6.68
N GLU A 89 -7.47 1.19 6.90
CA GLU A 89 -8.33 2.22 7.49
C GLU A 89 -8.67 3.24 6.42
N ILE A 90 -9.92 3.63 6.39
CA ILE A 90 -10.44 4.62 5.46
C ILE A 90 -10.71 5.90 6.23
N HIS A 91 -10.14 7.00 5.75
CA HIS A 91 -10.28 8.31 6.38
C HIS A 91 -10.65 9.36 5.35
N GLN A 92 -11.03 10.52 5.83
CA GLN A 92 -11.26 11.70 5.02
C GLN A 92 -10.39 12.81 5.56
N LEU A 93 -9.71 13.52 4.66
CA LEU A 93 -8.89 14.66 5.05
C LEU A 93 -9.79 15.75 5.65
N VAL A 94 -9.46 16.25 6.81
CA VAL A 94 -10.15 17.35 7.47
C VAL A 94 -9.72 18.75 6.88
#